data_3c03e5ae1b552cbcae7b3937516382ee
#
_entry.id   3c03e5ae1b552cbcae7b3937516382ee
#
_cell.length_a   1.000
_cell.length_b   1.000
_cell.length_c   1.000
_cell.angle_alpha   90.00
_cell.angle_beta   90.00
_cell.angle_gamma   90.00
#
_symmetry.space_group_name_H-M   'P 1'
#
loop_
_entity.id
_entity.type
_entity.pdbx_description
1 polymer ?
#
loop_
_entity_poly.entity_id
_entity_poly.type
_entity_poly.pdbx_seq_one_letter_code
_entity_poly.pdbx_strand_id
1 'polypeptide(L)'
;MAKEKKEKTPGYEEFHDALQSGTVGNVYIFHGEETYLMQQAVTELQARLVPAGFEEFNYHRLAGKGLTMQEVVEAAEAMPMMAERTLVTVEDMDLFRLDEAQRGALVALLGDFPEYCTLVFLYRQIPYKTDAKLKKLTAALAERAQVIEFAQQGQQKLQKWVRRRFAAAGKEIDAVTVDHLLFTCGSLMTGLVPEIAKIAAYARGPKIAMADIDAVADPVLDARVFDMTDAVAARDYDKAAECLAELLRMQEEPIRILAALGKTLRQLYTARLAIDGGKDVLWLKDLWRMKSDYPAKKLMQSARGVRRSWCREAVKRCQTLDHRMKSERNMDSEGELKLFLMELAGVK
;
A
#
# COMPACT_ATOMS: atom_id res chain seq x y z
N MET A 1 5.08 -35.63 -9.02
CA MET A 1 5.85 -34.43 -8.78
C MET A 1 5.22 -33.70 -7.59
N ALA A 2 5.86 -33.76 -6.43
CA ALA A 2 5.41 -33.09 -5.22
C ALA A 2 5.56 -31.57 -5.43
N LYS A 3 4.46 -30.80 -5.27
CA LYS A 3 4.53 -29.36 -5.12
C LYS A 3 5.30 -29.08 -3.82
N GLU A 4 6.53 -28.58 -3.91
CA GLU A 4 7.18 -27.95 -2.78
C GLU A 4 6.21 -26.92 -2.17
N LYS A 5 5.81 -27.15 -0.93
CA LYS A 5 5.17 -26.12 -0.14
C LYS A 5 6.20 -24.99 0.01
N LYS A 6 6.02 -23.87 -0.70
CA LYS A 6 6.71 -22.62 -0.37
C LYS A 6 6.44 -22.37 1.10
N GLU A 7 7.46 -22.45 1.93
CA GLU A 7 7.36 -21.98 3.32
C GLU A 7 6.87 -20.53 3.29
N LYS A 8 5.83 -20.27 4.07
CA LYS A 8 5.24 -18.94 4.13
C LYS A 8 6.25 -18.03 4.81
N THR A 9 6.69 -16.98 4.14
CA THR A 9 7.56 -15.95 4.73
C THR A 9 6.90 -15.41 6.00
N PRO A 10 7.62 -15.36 7.14
CA PRO A 10 7.10 -14.78 8.37
C PRO A 10 6.63 -13.34 8.15
N GLY A 11 5.54 -12.96 8.81
CA GLY A 11 5.01 -11.61 8.78
C GLY A 11 5.31 -10.83 10.05
N TYR A 12 4.74 -9.62 10.15
CA TYR A 12 4.91 -8.76 11.32
C TYR A 12 4.49 -9.43 12.64
N GLU A 13 3.43 -10.24 12.65
CA GLU A 13 2.94 -10.88 13.89
C GLU A 13 3.94 -11.89 14.43
N GLU A 14 4.44 -12.77 13.56
CA GLU A 14 5.45 -13.77 13.93
C GLU A 14 6.75 -13.09 14.41
N PHE A 15 7.14 -11.98 13.76
CA PHE A 15 8.27 -11.16 14.22
C PHE A 15 8.02 -10.53 15.59
N HIS A 16 6.85 -9.92 15.79
CA HIS A 16 6.46 -9.29 17.06
C HIS A 16 6.44 -10.30 18.21
N ASP A 17 5.86 -11.47 17.99
CA ASP A 17 5.80 -12.55 19.01
C ASP A 17 7.21 -13.06 19.37
N ALA A 18 8.08 -13.24 18.37
CA ALA A 18 9.49 -13.60 18.61
C ALA A 18 10.22 -12.53 19.43
N LEU A 19 10.01 -11.25 19.10
CA LEU A 19 10.59 -10.13 19.85
C LEU A 19 10.07 -10.09 21.30
N GLN A 20 8.77 -10.31 21.54
CA GLN A 20 8.19 -10.36 22.88
C GLN A 20 8.73 -11.54 23.71
N SER A 21 8.99 -12.69 23.09
CA SER A 21 9.60 -13.84 23.75
C SER A 21 11.10 -13.68 24.03
N GLY A 22 11.69 -12.55 23.61
CA GLY A 22 13.12 -12.27 23.83
C GLY A 22 14.04 -12.75 22.72
N THR A 23 13.48 -13.31 21.64
CA THR A 23 14.27 -13.79 20.51
C THR A 23 14.54 -12.65 19.53
N VAL A 24 15.81 -12.24 19.43
CA VAL A 24 16.25 -11.22 18.46
C VAL A 24 17.31 -11.83 17.54
N GLY A 25 17.03 -11.78 16.24
CA GLY A 25 17.98 -12.21 15.22
C GLY A 25 19.12 -11.18 15.00
N ASN A 26 20.15 -11.62 14.31
CA ASN A 26 21.27 -10.75 13.99
C ASN A 26 21.08 -10.00 12.67
N VAL A 27 20.46 -10.62 11.66
CA VAL A 27 20.22 -9.98 10.36
C VAL A 27 18.75 -10.14 9.94
N TYR A 28 18.14 -9.03 9.56
CA TYR A 28 16.76 -8.99 9.06
C TYR A 28 16.70 -8.35 7.68
N ILE A 29 15.76 -8.83 6.86
CA ILE A 29 15.34 -8.17 5.62
C ILE A 29 13.84 -7.89 5.77
N PHE A 30 13.48 -6.62 5.92
CA PHE A 30 12.12 -6.14 6.01
C PHE A 30 11.66 -5.63 4.66
N HIS A 31 10.57 -6.19 4.11
CA HIS A 31 10.00 -5.77 2.85
C HIS A 31 8.48 -5.88 2.85
N GLY A 32 7.83 -5.21 1.90
CA GLY A 32 6.37 -5.28 1.74
C GLY A 32 5.72 -3.90 1.63
N GLU A 33 4.41 -3.89 1.44
CA GLU A 33 3.65 -2.67 1.20
C GLU A 33 3.33 -1.89 2.48
N GLU A 34 3.33 -2.57 3.65
CA GLU A 34 2.89 -1.96 4.92
C GLU A 34 4.07 -1.32 5.67
N THR A 35 4.52 -0.18 5.15
CA THR A 35 5.68 0.55 5.68
C THR A 35 5.45 1.10 7.09
N TYR A 36 4.19 1.31 7.51
CA TYR A 36 3.85 1.69 8.89
C TYR A 36 4.25 0.59 9.89
N LEU A 37 3.89 -0.67 9.62
CA LEU A 37 4.27 -1.79 10.49
C LEU A 37 5.77 -2.05 10.43
N MET A 38 6.41 -1.86 9.28
CA MET A 38 7.86 -1.94 9.15
C MET A 38 8.56 -0.92 10.05
N GLN A 39 8.09 0.33 10.07
CA GLN A 39 8.62 1.35 10.98
C GLN A 39 8.36 1.02 12.45
N GLN A 40 7.18 0.49 12.76
CA GLN A 40 6.86 0.06 14.12
C GLN A 40 7.78 -1.06 14.59
N ALA A 41 8.07 -2.05 13.73
CA ALA A 41 9.03 -3.12 14.03
C ALA A 41 10.44 -2.58 14.33
N VAL A 42 10.91 -1.59 13.56
CA VAL A 42 12.19 -0.92 13.83
C VAL A 42 12.16 -0.20 15.19
N THR A 43 11.05 0.49 15.50
CA THR A 43 10.88 1.18 16.78
C THR A 43 10.89 0.20 17.97
N GLU A 44 10.27 -0.96 17.81
CA GLU A 44 10.27 -2.03 18.83
C GLU A 44 11.67 -2.63 19.03
N LEU A 45 12.42 -2.86 17.94
CA LEU A 45 13.84 -3.27 18.02
C LEU A 45 14.67 -2.23 18.74
N GLN A 46 14.54 -0.96 18.38
CA GLN A 46 15.27 0.14 19.02
C GLN A 46 14.98 0.21 20.51
N ALA A 47 13.69 0.19 20.89
CA ALA A 47 13.30 0.25 22.31
C ALA A 47 13.84 -0.92 23.13
N ARG A 48 14.07 -2.08 22.50
CA ARG A 48 14.58 -3.26 23.18
C ARG A 48 16.11 -3.33 23.25
N LEU A 49 16.80 -2.89 22.20
CA LEU A 49 18.24 -3.08 22.03
C LEU A 49 19.07 -1.86 22.44
N VAL A 50 18.47 -0.67 22.35
CA VAL A 50 19.18 0.60 22.52
C VAL A 50 18.73 1.26 23.82
N PRO A 51 19.63 1.35 24.82
CA PRO A 51 19.29 2.05 26.07
C PRO A 51 19.04 3.53 25.86
N ALA A 52 18.08 4.09 26.59
CA ALA A 52 17.75 5.51 26.51
C ALA A 52 18.97 6.39 26.86
N GLY A 53 19.24 7.39 26.04
CA GLY A 53 20.39 8.29 26.17
C GLY A 53 21.69 7.78 25.52
N PHE A 54 21.66 6.59 24.90
CA PHE A 54 22.80 6.01 24.17
C PHE A 54 22.48 5.74 22.70
N GLU A 55 21.44 6.38 22.17
CA GLU A 55 20.96 6.18 20.80
C GLU A 55 22.04 6.54 19.77
N GLU A 56 22.78 7.63 19.97
CA GLU A 56 23.82 8.08 19.05
C GLU A 56 24.97 7.06 18.91
N PHE A 57 25.20 6.24 19.93
CA PHE A 57 26.28 5.24 19.93
C PHE A 57 25.82 3.86 19.47
N ASN A 58 24.57 3.52 19.70
CA ASN A 58 24.08 2.15 19.51
C ASN A 58 23.04 2.01 18.39
N TYR A 59 22.56 3.13 17.79
CA TYR A 59 21.63 3.10 16.68
C TYR A 59 22.18 3.83 15.45
N HIS A 60 22.59 3.06 14.45
CA HIS A 60 23.13 3.59 13.19
C HIS A 60 22.07 3.49 12.09
N ARG A 61 21.65 4.65 11.60
CA ARG A 61 20.68 4.73 10.49
C ARG A 61 21.42 5.13 9.21
N LEU A 62 21.52 4.20 8.29
CA LEU A 62 22.20 4.37 7.01
C LEU A 62 21.15 4.50 5.90
N ALA A 63 21.16 5.64 5.22
CA ALA A 63 20.23 5.94 4.12
C ALA A 63 20.88 6.92 3.14
N GLY A 64 20.43 6.92 1.89
CA GLY A 64 20.82 7.91 0.91
C GLY A 64 21.50 7.37 -0.34
N LYS A 65 21.57 8.24 -1.36
CA LYS A 65 22.22 7.92 -2.63
C LYS A 65 23.73 7.88 -2.43
N GLY A 66 24.34 6.75 -2.79
CA GLY A 66 25.78 6.58 -2.71
C GLY A 66 26.26 5.85 -1.44
N LEU A 67 25.34 5.40 -0.59
CA LEU A 67 25.68 4.51 0.53
C LEU A 67 26.41 3.27 0.02
N THR A 68 27.56 3.00 0.62
CA THR A 68 28.45 1.88 0.26
C THR A 68 28.28 0.72 1.24
N MET A 69 28.62 -0.49 0.79
CA MET A 69 28.62 -1.65 1.70
C MET A 69 29.73 -1.54 2.75
N GLN A 70 30.80 -0.80 2.48
CA GLN A 70 31.85 -0.54 3.46
C GLN A 70 31.34 0.21 4.68
N GLU A 71 30.49 1.24 4.48
CA GLU A 71 29.85 1.98 5.59
C GLU A 71 28.91 1.08 6.39
N VAL A 72 28.25 0.11 5.75
CA VAL A 72 27.41 -0.88 6.44
C VAL A 72 28.26 -1.82 7.29
N VAL A 73 29.40 -2.28 6.76
CA VAL A 73 30.35 -3.13 7.50
C VAL A 73 30.90 -2.39 8.72
N GLU A 74 31.37 -1.16 8.55
CA GLU A 74 31.89 -0.33 9.64
C GLU A 74 30.85 -0.10 10.75
N ALA A 75 29.61 0.16 10.37
CA ALA A 75 28.52 0.32 11.34
C ALA A 75 28.15 -0.99 12.05
N ALA A 76 28.20 -2.13 11.34
CA ALA A 76 27.91 -3.43 11.93
C ALA A 76 29.01 -3.92 12.89
N GLU A 77 30.27 -3.57 12.60
CA GLU A 77 31.44 -3.91 13.44
C GLU A 77 31.65 -2.94 14.60
N ALA A 78 30.90 -1.82 14.65
CA ALA A 78 30.97 -0.88 15.75
C ALA A 78 30.59 -1.52 17.08
N MET A 79 31.46 -1.42 18.08
CA MET A 79 31.21 -1.99 19.40
C MET A 79 30.09 -1.24 20.14
N PRO A 80 29.15 -1.96 20.80
CA PRO A 80 28.10 -1.32 21.58
C PRO A 80 28.65 -0.58 22.79
N MET A 81 28.03 0.56 23.10
CA MET A 81 28.36 1.39 24.25
C MET A 81 27.26 1.29 25.32
N MET A 82 27.58 0.73 26.49
CA MET A 82 26.61 0.55 27.60
C MET A 82 25.35 -0.23 27.18
N ALA A 83 25.45 -1.07 26.17
CA ALA A 83 24.40 -1.92 25.63
C ALA A 83 24.97 -3.30 25.28
N GLU A 84 24.10 -4.30 25.18
CA GLU A 84 24.48 -5.65 24.74
C GLU A 84 24.65 -5.72 23.21
N ARG A 85 23.90 -4.87 22.47
CA ARG A 85 23.88 -4.89 21.01
C ARG A 85 23.77 -3.49 20.43
N THR A 86 24.29 -3.34 19.22
CA THR A 86 24.00 -2.22 18.32
C THR A 86 22.81 -2.57 17.40
N LEU A 87 22.08 -1.56 16.97
CA LEU A 87 21.06 -1.66 15.92
C LEU A 87 21.52 -0.86 14.71
N VAL A 88 21.66 -1.51 13.56
CA VAL A 88 22.00 -0.87 12.29
C VAL A 88 20.83 -1.04 11.33
N THR A 89 20.31 0.06 10.79
CA THR A 89 19.25 0.04 9.77
C THR A 89 19.78 0.59 8.46
N VAL A 90 19.55 -0.11 7.36
CA VAL A 90 19.97 0.25 6.00
C VAL A 90 18.74 0.41 5.13
N GLU A 91 18.44 1.64 4.66
CA GLU A 91 17.24 1.94 3.88
C GLU A 91 17.52 1.84 2.37
N ASP A 92 16.69 1.07 1.67
CA ASP A 92 16.58 0.99 0.21
C ASP A 92 17.92 0.69 -0.53
N MET A 93 18.79 -0.11 0.08
CA MET A 93 19.95 -0.67 -0.59
C MET A 93 19.56 -1.97 -1.30
N ASP A 94 19.62 -2.00 -2.64
CA ASP A 94 19.32 -3.20 -3.42
C ASP A 94 20.52 -4.17 -3.40
N LEU A 95 20.47 -5.14 -2.50
CA LEU A 95 21.55 -6.12 -2.28
C LEU A 95 21.88 -6.96 -3.54
N PHE A 96 20.92 -7.10 -4.46
CA PHE A 96 21.12 -7.87 -5.68
C PHE A 96 21.64 -7.04 -6.86
N ARG A 97 21.73 -5.70 -6.72
CA ARG A 97 22.31 -4.78 -7.70
C ARG A 97 23.66 -4.21 -7.30
N LEU A 98 24.20 -4.62 -6.17
CA LEU A 98 25.56 -4.26 -5.76
C LEU A 98 26.58 -4.74 -6.79
N ASP A 99 27.70 -4.03 -6.94
CA ASP A 99 28.85 -4.50 -7.71
C ASP A 99 29.54 -5.72 -7.05
N GLU A 100 30.51 -6.30 -7.71
CA GLU A 100 31.15 -7.53 -7.23
C GLU A 100 31.93 -7.32 -5.92
N ALA A 101 32.61 -6.19 -5.76
CA ALA A 101 33.34 -5.87 -4.55
C ALA A 101 32.43 -5.69 -3.35
N GLN A 102 31.37 -4.92 -3.50
CA GLN A 102 30.37 -4.69 -2.46
C GLN A 102 29.61 -5.99 -2.08
N ARG A 103 29.27 -6.83 -3.08
CA ARG A 103 28.71 -8.17 -2.80
C ARG A 103 29.67 -9.07 -2.03
N GLY A 104 30.96 -9.01 -2.39
CA GLY A 104 32.00 -9.73 -1.67
C GLY A 104 32.10 -9.33 -0.22
N ALA A 105 32.07 -8.02 0.06
CA ALA A 105 32.08 -7.48 1.42
C ALA A 105 30.83 -7.92 2.23
N LEU A 106 29.63 -7.89 1.62
CA LEU A 106 28.41 -8.38 2.29
C LEU A 106 28.50 -9.87 2.62
N VAL A 107 28.95 -10.70 1.67
CA VAL A 107 29.09 -12.15 1.91
C VAL A 107 30.11 -12.42 3.00
N ALA A 108 31.23 -11.68 3.05
CA ALA A 108 32.21 -11.79 4.11
C ALA A 108 31.62 -11.39 5.49
N LEU A 109 30.94 -10.26 5.57
CA LEU A 109 30.26 -9.82 6.79
C LEU A 109 29.25 -10.88 7.29
N LEU A 110 28.41 -11.43 6.39
CA LEU A 110 27.44 -12.47 6.75
C LEU A 110 28.12 -13.77 7.21
N GLY A 111 29.31 -14.08 6.71
CA GLY A 111 30.08 -15.27 7.10
C GLY A 111 30.62 -15.22 8.53
N ASP A 112 31.05 -14.02 8.97
CA ASP A 112 31.57 -13.75 10.32
C ASP A 112 30.86 -12.55 10.93
N PHE A 113 29.53 -12.70 11.16
CA PHE A 113 28.68 -11.62 11.59
C PHE A 113 28.79 -11.37 13.11
N PRO A 114 29.02 -10.12 13.56
CA PRO A 114 29.14 -9.79 14.98
C PRO A 114 27.88 -10.15 15.79
N GLU A 115 28.01 -10.94 16.84
CA GLU A 115 26.89 -11.36 17.69
C GLU A 115 26.22 -10.18 18.44
N TYR A 116 26.99 -9.11 18.65
CA TYR A 116 26.52 -7.89 19.30
C TYR A 116 25.84 -6.89 18.35
N CYS A 117 25.66 -7.23 17.07
CA CYS A 117 24.96 -6.37 16.12
C CYS A 117 23.61 -6.98 15.69
N THR A 118 22.62 -6.11 15.48
CA THR A 118 21.38 -6.42 14.79
C THR A 118 21.29 -5.51 13.55
N LEU A 119 21.44 -6.09 12.36
CA LEU A 119 21.40 -5.40 11.07
C LEU A 119 20.06 -5.62 10.39
N VAL A 120 19.38 -4.53 9.97
CA VAL A 120 18.08 -4.57 9.32
C VAL A 120 18.12 -3.86 7.97
N PHE A 121 17.95 -4.60 6.89
CA PHE A 121 17.75 -4.03 5.56
C PHE A 121 16.29 -3.72 5.34
N LEU A 122 15.95 -2.45 5.08
CA LEU A 122 14.59 -1.94 4.92
C LEU A 122 14.31 -1.64 3.44
N TYR A 123 13.44 -2.40 2.82
CA TYR A 123 12.97 -2.20 1.45
C TYR A 123 11.63 -1.45 1.48
N ARG A 124 11.69 -0.11 1.48
CA ARG A 124 10.52 0.77 1.59
C ARG A 124 10.05 1.30 0.24
N GLN A 125 10.97 1.78 -0.59
CA GLN A 125 10.68 2.39 -1.90
C GLN A 125 11.02 1.43 -3.04
N ILE A 126 11.99 0.54 -2.84
CA ILE A 126 12.38 -0.45 -3.82
C ILE A 126 11.81 -1.84 -3.47
N PRO A 127 11.45 -2.67 -4.47
CA PRO A 127 10.98 -4.02 -4.22
C PRO A 127 12.13 -4.96 -3.85
N TYR A 128 11.96 -5.78 -2.83
CA TYR A 128 12.88 -6.89 -2.55
C TYR A 128 12.70 -7.99 -3.60
N LYS A 129 13.72 -8.20 -4.44
CA LYS A 129 13.72 -9.22 -5.49
C LYS A 129 15.03 -9.98 -5.46
N THR A 130 14.96 -11.28 -5.19
CA THR A 130 16.14 -12.16 -5.22
C THR A 130 16.54 -12.46 -6.66
N ASP A 131 17.87 -12.56 -6.90
CA ASP A 131 18.42 -13.04 -8.16
C ASP A 131 19.08 -14.41 -7.97
N ALA A 132 18.46 -15.45 -8.52
CA ALA A 132 18.95 -16.83 -8.45
C ALA A 132 20.34 -17.04 -9.11
N LYS A 133 20.79 -16.10 -9.93
CA LYS A 133 22.15 -16.15 -10.53
C LYS A 133 23.23 -15.85 -9.50
N LEU A 134 22.94 -15.07 -8.46
CA LEU A 134 23.86 -14.68 -7.40
C LEU A 134 23.89 -15.72 -6.27
N LYS A 135 24.26 -16.95 -6.61
CA LYS A 135 24.15 -18.13 -5.71
C LYS A 135 24.84 -17.95 -4.36
N LYS A 136 26.07 -17.37 -4.34
CA LYS A 136 26.82 -17.14 -3.09
C LYS A 136 26.08 -16.19 -2.15
N LEU A 137 25.62 -15.06 -2.66
CA LEU A 137 24.86 -14.07 -1.87
C LEU A 137 23.53 -14.67 -1.39
N THR A 138 22.77 -15.34 -2.27
CA THR A 138 21.50 -15.96 -1.91
C THR A 138 21.68 -17.02 -0.81
N ALA A 139 22.74 -17.84 -0.87
CA ALA A 139 23.04 -18.84 0.16
C ALA A 139 23.40 -18.18 1.50
N ALA A 140 24.28 -17.15 1.50
CA ALA A 140 24.67 -16.44 2.71
C ALA A 140 23.47 -15.73 3.38
N LEU A 141 22.59 -15.07 2.58
CA LEU A 141 21.38 -14.46 3.09
C LEU A 141 20.40 -15.50 3.64
N ALA A 142 20.21 -16.64 2.97
CA ALA A 142 19.32 -17.71 3.44
C ALA A 142 19.79 -18.35 4.75
N GLU A 143 21.09 -18.38 5.00
CA GLU A 143 21.67 -18.92 6.23
C GLU A 143 21.53 -17.97 7.43
N ARG A 144 21.73 -16.66 7.20
CA ARG A 144 21.88 -15.67 8.27
C ARG A 144 20.72 -14.70 8.41
N ALA A 145 20.02 -14.38 7.33
CA ALA A 145 18.98 -13.35 7.35
C ALA A 145 17.58 -13.93 7.54
N GLN A 146 16.83 -13.31 8.44
CA GLN A 146 15.39 -13.56 8.57
C GLN A 146 14.64 -12.57 7.67
N VAL A 147 13.95 -13.10 6.67
CA VAL A 147 13.14 -12.28 5.76
C VAL A 147 11.74 -12.14 6.34
N ILE A 148 11.30 -10.92 6.59
CA ILE A 148 9.97 -10.59 7.15
C ILE A 148 9.16 -9.80 6.13
N GLU A 149 7.98 -10.33 5.77
CA GLU A 149 7.07 -9.68 4.83
C GLU A 149 6.02 -8.84 5.56
N PHE A 150 6.03 -7.54 5.33
CA PHE A 150 5.02 -6.59 5.83
C PHE A 150 3.92 -6.42 4.79
N ALA A 151 3.10 -7.45 4.64
CA ALA A 151 1.99 -7.46 3.72
C ALA A 151 0.85 -6.56 4.20
N GLN A 152 0.04 -6.07 3.24
CA GLN A 152 -1.17 -5.32 3.53
C GLN A 152 -2.10 -6.11 4.45
N GLN A 153 -2.62 -5.46 5.48
CA GLN A 153 -3.43 -6.11 6.50
C GLN A 153 -4.81 -6.51 5.98
N GLY A 154 -5.30 -7.65 6.46
CA GLY A 154 -6.66 -8.12 6.14
C GLY A 154 -7.72 -7.20 6.73
N GLN A 155 -8.90 -7.15 6.05
CA GLN A 155 -10.02 -6.25 6.37
C GLN A 155 -10.39 -6.22 7.87
N GLN A 156 -10.53 -7.39 8.49
CA GLN A 156 -10.93 -7.46 9.90
C GLN A 156 -9.89 -6.90 10.87
N LYS A 157 -8.59 -7.16 10.61
CA LYS A 157 -7.49 -6.62 11.42
C LYS A 157 -7.41 -5.11 11.27
N LEU A 158 -7.54 -4.62 10.04
CA LEU A 158 -7.51 -3.20 9.74
C LEU A 158 -8.69 -2.44 10.36
N GLN A 159 -9.91 -2.99 10.30
CA GLN A 159 -11.07 -2.42 10.99
C GLN A 159 -10.86 -2.31 12.52
N LYS A 160 -10.31 -3.36 13.14
CA LYS A 160 -9.99 -3.33 14.58
C LYS A 160 -8.94 -2.27 14.91
N TRP A 161 -7.94 -2.14 14.06
CA TRP A 161 -6.88 -1.16 14.23
C TRP A 161 -7.40 0.28 14.08
N VAL A 162 -8.21 0.57 13.05
CA VAL A 162 -8.85 1.88 12.85
C VAL A 162 -9.69 2.27 14.06
N ARG A 163 -10.54 1.36 14.56
CA ARG A 163 -11.36 1.62 15.74
C ARG A 163 -10.53 1.95 16.98
N ARG A 164 -9.45 1.20 17.22
CA ARG A 164 -8.53 1.48 18.34
C ARG A 164 -7.88 2.86 18.22
N ARG A 165 -7.53 3.26 17.00
CA ARG A 165 -6.95 4.59 16.74
C ARG A 165 -7.93 5.71 17.02
N PHE A 166 -9.18 5.61 16.58
CA PHE A 166 -10.22 6.59 16.90
C PHE A 166 -10.52 6.59 18.42
N ALA A 167 -10.59 5.43 19.06
CA ALA A 167 -10.80 5.35 20.50
C ALA A 167 -9.67 6.02 21.30
N ALA A 168 -8.40 5.88 20.88
CA ALA A 168 -7.28 6.59 21.46
C ALA A 168 -7.38 8.13 21.30
N ALA A 169 -8.11 8.61 20.29
CA ALA A 169 -8.44 10.03 20.09
C ALA A 169 -9.77 10.44 20.77
N GLY A 170 -10.35 9.59 21.63
CA GLY A 170 -11.63 9.85 22.30
C GLY A 170 -12.85 9.80 21.37
N LYS A 171 -12.77 9.10 20.24
CA LYS A 171 -13.82 9.00 19.24
C LYS A 171 -14.29 7.56 19.05
N GLU A 172 -15.57 7.41 18.70
CA GLU A 172 -16.17 6.14 18.31
C GLU A 172 -16.46 6.12 16.81
N ILE A 173 -16.33 4.96 16.17
CA ILE A 173 -16.66 4.77 14.76
C ILE A 173 -17.29 3.40 14.56
N ASP A 174 -18.41 3.33 13.81
CA ASP A 174 -19.10 2.07 13.50
C ASP A 174 -18.46 1.35 12.29
N ALA A 175 -18.89 0.10 12.05
CA ALA A 175 -18.30 -0.75 11.02
C ALA A 175 -18.49 -0.20 9.60
N VAL A 176 -19.68 0.37 9.31
CA VAL A 176 -20.00 0.86 7.98
C VAL A 176 -19.21 2.13 7.68
N THR A 177 -19.04 2.99 8.66
CA THR A 177 -18.23 4.20 8.57
C THR A 177 -16.73 3.87 8.44
N VAL A 178 -16.24 2.80 9.10
CA VAL A 178 -14.87 2.29 8.85
C VAL A 178 -14.71 1.79 7.42
N ASP A 179 -15.68 1.04 6.89
CA ASP A 179 -15.61 0.58 5.50
C ASP A 179 -15.63 1.74 4.50
N HIS A 180 -16.37 2.81 4.80
CA HIS A 180 -16.34 4.05 4.03
C HIS A 180 -14.95 4.72 4.08
N LEU A 181 -14.34 4.85 5.27
CA LEU A 181 -12.99 5.38 5.44
C LEU A 181 -11.97 4.59 4.61
N LEU A 182 -12.00 3.25 4.72
CA LEU A 182 -11.08 2.38 3.99
C LEU A 182 -11.28 2.43 2.47
N PHE A 183 -12.51 2.66 2.02
CA PHE A 183 -12.83 2.89 0.62
C PHE A 183 -12.27 4.23 0.14
N THR A 184 -12.44 5.29 0.92
CA THR A 184 -12.04 6.66 0.58
C THR A 184 -10.52 6.84 0.64
N CYS A 185 -9.89 6.45 1.76
CA CYS A 185 -8.47 6.72 2.03
C CYS A 185 -7.54 5.54 1.69
N GLY A 186 -8.10 4.43 1.18
CA GLY A 186 -7.33 3.21 0.93
C GLY A 186 -7.10 2.39 2.19
N SER A 187 -6.30 1.33 2.07
CA SER A 187 -6.14 0.33 3.13
C SER A 187 -4.69 0.18 3.63
N LEU A 188 -3.79 1.09 3.28
CA LEU A 188 -2.44 1.14 3.84
C LEU A 188 -2.45 1.97 5.12
N MET A 189 -1.93 1.42 6.20
CA MET A 189 -1.90 2.08 7.51
C MET A 189 -1.12 3.41 7.47
N THR A 190 -0.07 3.48 6.65
CA THR A 190 0.73 4.71 6.47
C THR A 190 -0.14 5.89 6.02
N GLY A 191 -1.05 5.67 5.05
CA GLY A 191 -1.99 6.70 4.61
C GLY A 191 -3.11 6.95 5.62
N LEU A 192 -3.57 5.91 6.32
CA LEU A 192 -4.68 6.03 7.27
C LEU A 192 -4.31 6.79 8.55
N VAL A 193 -3.05 6.77 8.99
CA VAL A 193 -2.63 7.45 10.23
C VAL A 193 -2.94 8.96 10.20
N PRO A 194 -2.47 9.74 9.21
CA PRO A 194 -2.78 11.16 9.13
C PRO A 194 -4.27 11.43 8.89
N GLU A 195 -4.95 10.61 8.09
CA GLU A 195 -6.38 10.77 7.83
C GLU A 195 -7.22 10.59 9.10
N ILE A 196 -6.96 9.54 9.88
CA ILE A 196 -7.64 9.31 11.18
C ILE A 196 -7.41 10.50 12.11
N ALA A 197 -6.19 11.02 12.20
CA ALA A 197 -5.90 12.17 13.05
C ALA A 197 -6.66 13.43 12.59
N LYS A 198 -6.69 13.71 11.29
CA LYS A 198 -7.40 14.83 10.68
C LYS A 198 -8.91 14.74 10.91
N ILE A 199 -9.51 13.58 10.65
CA ILE A 199 -10.95 13.34 10.85
C ILE A 199 -11.31 13.45 12.33
N ALA A 200 -10.53 12.85 13.24
CA ALA A 200 -10.78 12.92 14.67
C ALA A 200 -10.73 14.35 15.22
N ALA A 201 -9.83 15.18 14.70
CA ALA A 201 -9.73 16.59 15.05
C ALA A 201 -10.89 17.44 14.48
N TYR A 202 -11.38 17.12 13.31
CA TYR A 202 -12.50 17.82 12.66
C TYR A 202 -13.84 17.51 13.31
N ALA A 203 -14.11 16.25 13.61
CA ALA A 203 -15.39 15.80 14.15
C ALA A 203 -15.68 16.42 15.52
N ARG A 204 -16.79 17.17 15.64
CA ARG A 204 -17.15 17.88 16.87
C ARG A 204 -17.71 16.95 17.96
N GLY A 205 -18.43 15.89 17.56
CA GLY A 205 -19.05 14.94 18.47
C GLY A 205 -18.11 13.75 18.83
N PRO A 206 -18.54 12.89 19.75
CA PRO A 206 -17.79 11.71 20.11
C PRO A 206 -17.84 10.60 19.06
N LYS A 207 -18.83 10.62 18.16
CA LYS A 207 -19.04 9.62 17.11
C LYS A 207 -18.68 10.19 15.74
N ILE A 208 -17.85 9.46 15.02
CA ILE A 208 -17.48 9.80 13.63
C ILE A 208 -18.61 9.38 12.69
N ALA A 209 -19.06 10.33 11.86
CA ALA A 209 -20.00 10.10 10.77
C ALA A 209 -19.28 10.05 9.41
N MET A 210 -19.94 9.48 8.38
CA MET A 210 -19.39 9.49 7.01
C MET A 210 -19.18 10.93 6.52
N ALA A 211 -20.06 11.86 6.87
CA ALA A 211 -19.91 13.27 6.51
C ALA A 211 -18.64 13.92 7.07
N ASP A 212 -18.15 13.49 8.24
CA ASP A 212 -16.88 13.97 8.78
C ASP A 212 -15.69 13.50 7.93
N ILE A 213 -15.78 12.27 7.40
CA ILE A 213 -14.76 11.73 6.48
C ILE A 213 -14.81 12.49 5.15
N ASP A 214 -15.99 12.63 4.55
CA ASP A 214 -16.18 13.29 3.25
C ASP A 214 -15.74 14.77 3.28
N ALA A 215 -15.82 15.41 4.46
CA ALA A 215 -15.45 16.82 4.62
C ALA A 215 -13.95 17.09 4.61
N VAL A 216 -13.11 16.15 5.07
CA VAL A 216 -11.69 16.44 5.30
C VAL A 216 -10.72 15.37 4.80
N ALA A 217 -11.20 14.17 4.47
CA ALA A 217 -10.32 13.10 3.98
C ALA A 217 -9.86 13.37 2.55
N ASP A 218 -8.62 13.01 2.26
CA ASP A 218 -8.06 13.03 0.91
C ASP A 218 -8.30 11.67 0.24
N PRO A 219 -9.23 11.59 -0.74
CA PRO A 219 -9.55 10.33 -1.40
C PRO A 219 -8.38 9.83 -2.25
N VAL A 220 -8.12 8.51 -2.18
CA VAL A 220 -7.19 7.87 -3.10
C VAL A 220 -7.74 7.85 -4.53
N LEU A 221 -6.86 7.70 -5.54
CA LEU A 221 -7.22 7.67 -6.97
C LEU A 221 -8.44 6.79 -7.26
N ASP A 222 -8.45 5.54 -6.79
CA ASP A 222 -9.56 4.59 -7.04
C ASP A 222 -10.90 5.11 -6.47
N ALA A 223 -10.90 5.77 -5.31
CA ALA A 223 -12.09 6.34 -4.69
C ALA A 223 -12.60 7.55 -5.49
N ARG A 224 -11.72 8.48 -5.87
CA ARG A 224 -12.10 9.66 -6.66
C ARG A 224 -12.58 9.28 -8.06
N VAL A 225 -11.97 8.29 -8.70
CA VAL A 225 -12.44 7.75 -9.98
C VAL A 225 -13.79 7.04 -9.82
N PHE A 226 -14.03 6.40 -8.67
CA PHE A 226 -15.34 5.83 -8.37
C PHE A 226 -16.40 6.94 -8.27
N ASP A 227 -16.14 8.01 -7.54
CA ASP A 227 -17.06 9.16 -7.41
C ASP A 227 -17.34 9.81 -8.77
N MET A 228 -16.30 9.95 -9.61
CA MET A 228 -16.44 10.42 -11.00
C MET A 228 -17.36 9.49 -11.82
N THR A 229 -17.17 8.17 -11.70
CA THR A 229 -17.99 7.18 -12.43
C THR A 229 -19.44 7.19 -11.93
N ASP A 230 -19.65 7.35 -10.62
CA ASP A 230 -20.97 7.45 -9.99
C ASP A 230 -21.72 8.71 -10.46
N ALA A 231 -21.01 9.85 -10.52
CA ALA A 231 -21.54 11.10 -11.07
C ALA A 231 -21.95 10.94 -12.55
N VAL A 232 -21.10 10.30 -13.38
CA VAL A 232 -21.44 9.98 -14.78
C VAL A 232 -22.67 9.06 -14.87
N ALA A 233 -22.76 8.05 -14.00
CA ALA A 233 -23.91 7.13 -13.95
C ALA A 233 -25.22 7.87 -13.55
N ALA A 234 -25.10 8.86 -12.68
CA ALA A 234 -26.20 9.74 -12.27
C ALA A 234 -26.50 10.87 -13.29
N ARG A 235 -25.70 11.00 -14.36
CA ARG A 235 -25.73 12.08 -15.36
C ARG A 235 -25.39 13.46 -14.79
N ASP A 236 -24.67 13.50 -13.69
CA ASP A 236 -24.08 14.71 -13.10
C ASP A 236 -22.67 14.93 -13.67
N TYR A 237 -22.64 15.49 -14.89
CA TYR A 237 -21.38 15.66 -15.62
C TYR A 237 -20.53 16.82 -15.07
N ASP A 238 -21.15 17.81 -14.41
CA ASP A 238 -20.44 18.89 -13.75
C ASP A 238 -19.59 18.32 -12.60
N LYS A 239 -20.19 17.51 -11.74
CA LYS A 239 -19.48 16.80 -10.68
C LYS A 239 -18.40 15.84 -11.22
N ALA A 240 -18.69 15.14 -12.31
CA ALA A 240 -17.70 14.27 -12.94
C ALA A 240 -16.49 15.06 -13.46
N ALA A 241 -16.72 16.23 -14.04
CA ALA A 241 -15.67 17.13 -14.52
C ALA A 241 -14.86 17.71 -13.36
N GLU A 242 -15.48 18.06 -12.24
CA GLU A 242 -14.81 18.49 -11.01
C GLU A 242 -13.88 17.40 -10.48
N CYS A 243 -14.36 16.14 -10.38
CA CYS A 243 -13.52 15.02 -9.96
C CYS A 243 -12.30 14.81 -10.87
N LEU A 244 -12.48 14.93 -12.19
CA LEU A 244 -11.36 14.85 -13.14
C LEU A 244 -10.37 16.00 -12.95
N ALA A 245 -10.88 17.24 -12.80
CA ALA A 245 -10.02 18.41 -12.59
C ALA A 245 -9.19 18.31 -11.31
N GLU A 246 -9.76 17.73 -10.24
CA GLU A 246 -9.04 17.48 -9.00
C GLU A 246 -7.93 16.45 -9.18
N LEU A 247 -8.20 15.32 -9.85
CA LEU A 247 -7.20 14.29 -10.14
C LEU A 247 -6.01 14.86 -10.94
N LEU A 248 -6.29 15.67 -11.97
CA LEU A 248 -5.26 16.32 -12.78
C LEU A 248 -4.45 17.36 -11.97
N ARG A 249 -5.12 18.12 -11.08
CA ARG A 249 -4.45 19.07 -10.18
C ARG A 249 -3.55 18.36 -9.16
N MET A 250 -3.89 17.14 -8.74
CA MET A 250 -3.06 16.29 -7.90
C MET A 250 -1.90 15.63 -8.66
N GLN A 251 -1.71 15.99 -9.93
CA GLN A 251 -0.67 15.46 -10.82
C GLN A 251 -0.77 13.95 -11.04
N GLU A 252 -1.97 13.39 -10.95
CA GLU A 252 -2.18 11.99 -11.36
C GLU A 252 -2.02 11.86 -12.87
N GLU A 253 -1.23 10.88 -13.29
CA GLU A 253 -0.98 10.64 -14.72
C GLU A 253 -2.27 10.27 -15.46
N PRO A 254 -2.61 10.92 -16.58
CA PRO A 254 -3.83 10.66 -17.33
C PRO A 254 -4.05 9.19 -17.68
N ILE A 255 -2.99 8.45 -17.98
CA ILE A 255 -3.08 7.02 -18.28
C ILE A 255 -3.48 6.18 -17.06
N ARG A 256 -3.07 6.59 -15.84
CA ARG A 256 -3.47 5.94 -14.58
C ARG A 256 -4.95 6.24 -14.28
N ILE A 257 -5.38 7.48 -14.49
CA ILE A 257 -6.80 7.88 -14.36
C ILE A 257 -7.66 7.03 -15.31
N LEU A 258 -7.28 6.93 -16.58
CA LEU A 258 -8.01 6.14 -17.57
C LEU A 258 -8.05 4.64 -17.23
N ALA A 259 -6.95 4.08 -16.74
CA ALA A 259 -6.88 2.68 -16.33
C ALA A 259 -7.84 2.38 -15.15
N ALA A 260 -7.86 3.26 -14.13
CA ALA A 260 -8.78 3.17 -12.99
C ALA A 260 -10.25 3.35 -13.44
N LEU A 261 -10.52 4.33 -14.31
CA LEU A 261 -11.85 4.57 -14.88
C LEU A 261 -12.33 3.35 -15.68
N GLY A 262 -11.48 2.77 -16.53
CA GLY A 262 -11.80 1.56 -17.28
C GLY A 262 -12.10 0.36 -16.38
N LYS A 263 -11.38 0.21 -15.25
CA LYS A 263 -11.69 -0.80 -14.21
C LYS A 263 -13.08 -0.56 -13.62
N THR A 264 -13.38 0.67 -13.20
CA THR A 264 -14.66 1.01 -12.55
C THR A 264 -15.85 0.91 -13.52
N LEU A 265 -15.69 1.33 -14.79
CA LEU A 265 -16.72 1.14 -15.82
C LEU A 265 -17.03 -0.35 -16.10
N ARG A 266 -16.01 -1.22 -16.12
CA ARG A 266 -16.21 -2.66 -16.25
C ARG A 266 -16.93 -3.25 -15.02
N GLN A 267 -16.61 -2.78 -13.82
CA GLN A 267 -17.28 -3.17 -12.58
C GLN A 267 -18.74 -2.72 -12.59
N LEU A 268 -19.02 -1.49 -13.00
CA LEU A 268 -20.38 -0.96 -13.15
C LEU A 268 -21.19 -1.76 -14.18
N TYR A 269 -20.59 -2.09 -15.33
CA TYR A 269 -21.23 -2.95 -16.34
C TYR A 269 -21.52 -4.34 -15.80
N THR A 270 -20.58 -4.95 -15.07
CA THR A 270 -20.78 -6.24 -14.42
C THR A 270 -21.91 -6.19 -13.39
N ALA A 271 -21.95 -5.11 -12.58
CA ALA A 271 -23.03 -4.88 -11.62
C ALA A 271 -24.40 -4.77 -12.32
N ARG A 272 -24.49 -4.06 -13.48
CA ARG A 272 -25.72 -4.00 -14.27
C ARG A 272 -26.15 -5.38 -14.77
N LEU A 273 -25.21 -6.18 -15.28
CA LEU A 273 -25.50 -7.54 -15.72
C LEU A 273 -25.91 -8.46 -14.55
N ALA A 274 -25.31 -8.27 -13.37
CA ALA A 274 -25.68 -8.99 -12.15
C ALA A 274 -27.14 -8.70 -11.76
N ILE A 275 -27.56 -7.42 -11.79
CA ILE A 275 -28.95 -7.02 -11.54
C ILE A 275 -29.89 -7.69 -12.54
N ASP A 276 -29.56 -7.62 -13.85
CA ASP A 276 -30.40 -8.23 -14.90
C ASP A 276 -30.50 -9.76 -14.75
N GLY A 277 -29.44 -10.40 -14.22
CA GLY A 277 -29.39 -11.84 -13.97
C GLY A 277 -29.80 -12.28 -12.57
N GLY A 278 -30.38 -11.38 -11.74
CA GLY A 278 -30.84 -11.69 -10.38
C GLY A 278 -29.72 -12.06 -9.41
N LYS A 279 -28.49 -11.60 -9.66
CA LYS A 279 -27.34 -11.84 -8.77
C LYS A 279 -27.26 -10.74 -7.70
N ASP A 280 -26.70 -11.09 -6.55
CA ASP A 280 -26.59 -10.23 -5.38
C ASP A 280 -25.21 -9.53 -5.25
N VAL A 281 -25.07 -8.78 -4.17
CA VAL A 281 -23.83 -8.05 -3.82
C VAL A 281 -22.67 -9.00 -3.55
N LEU A 282 -22.94 -10.16 -2.92
CA LEU A 282 -21.89 -11.12 -2.57
C LEU A 282 -21.29 -11.75 -3.83
N TRP A 283 -22.13 -12.09 -4.80
CA TRP A 283 -21.67 -12.58 -6.10
C TRP A 283 -20.74 -11.56 -6.80
N LEU A 284 -21.12 -10.27 -6.79
CA LEU A 284 -20.28 -9.22 -7.40
C LEU A 284 -18.95 -9.04 -6.67
N LYS A 285 -18.99 -9.06 -5.34
CA LYS A 285 -17.80 -8.99 -4.48
C LYS A 285 -16.82 -10.13 -4.79
N ASP A 286 -17.32 -11.37 -4.85
CA ASP A 286 -16.50 -12.55 -5.08
C ASP A 286 -15.90 -12.55 -6.48
N LEU A 287 -16.68 -12.19 -7.51
CA LEU A 287 -16.21 -12.10 -8.88
C LEU A 287 -15.03 -11.12 -9.04
N TRP A 288 -15.12 -9.96 -8.39
CA TRP A 288 -14.09 -8.92 -8.44
C TRP A 288 -13.09 -9.01 -7.28
N ARG A 289 -13.20 -10.02 -6.42
CA ARG A 289 -12.35 -10.24 -5.23
C ARG A 289 -12.22 -8.97 -4.38
N MET A 290 -13.34 -8.30 -4.14
CA MET A 290 -13.37 -7.08 -3.35
C MET A 290 -13.16 -7.40 -1.87
N LYS A 291 -12.39 -6.57 -1.17
CA LYS A 291 -12.03 -6.78 0.24
C LYS A 291 -13.22 -6.66 1.20
N SER A 292 -14.22 -5.82 0.86
CA SER A 292 -15.45 -5.64 1.64
C SER A 292 -16.69 -5.59 0.74
N ASP A 293 -17.88 -5.65 1.35
CA ASP A 293 -19.16 -5.52 0.63
C ASP A 293 -19.45 -4.08 0.22
N TYR A 294 -18.77 -3.11 0.83
CA TYR A 294 -19.07 -1.69 0.67
C TYR A 294 -18.95 -1.22 -0.80
N PRO A 295 -17.85 -1.43 -1.52
CA PRO A 295 -17.75 -1.05 -2.93
C PRO A 295 -18.75 -1.77 -3.82
N ALA A 296 -19.03 -3.06 -3.55
CA ALA A 296 -20.01 -3.82 -4.31
C ALA A 296 -21.42 -3.28 -4.12
N LYS A 297 -21.80 -2.88 -2.90
CA LYS A 297 -23.10 -2.22 -2.62
C LYS A 297 -23.23 -0.91 -3.37
N LYS A 298 -22.19 -0.05 -3.33
CA LYS A 298 -22.19 1.22 -4.10
C LYS A 298 -22.34 0.96 -5.60
N LEU A 299 -21.56 0.04 -6.18
CA LEU A 299 -21.66 -0.33 -7.61
C LEU A 299 -23.06 -0.83 -8.00
N MET A 300 -23.67 -1.68 -7.17
CA MET A 300 -25.03 -2.18 -7.43
C MET A 300 -26.07 -1.06 -7.36
N GLN A 301 -25.87 -0.09 -6.47
CA GLN A 301 -26.75 1.09 -6.38
C GLN A 301 -26.62 1.96 -7.65
N SER A 302 -25.40 2.34 -8.05
CA SER A 302 -25.16 3.14 -9.25
C SER A 302 -25.63 2.44 -10.52
N ALA A 303 -25.44 1.11 -10.61
CA ALA A 303 -25.84 0.30 -11.75
C ALA A 303 -27.37 0.25 -11.98
N ARG A 304 -28.21 0.56 -10.98
CA ARG A 304 -29.67 0.64 -11.16
C ARG A 304 -30.08 1.80 -12.05
N GLY A 305 -29.31 2.89 -12.03
CA GLY A 305 -29.59 4.11 -12.81
C GLY A 305 -29.13 4.06 -14.27
N VAL A 306 -28.34 3.06 -14.66
CA VAL A 306 -27.76 2.99 -16.01
C VAL A 306 -28.30 1.85 -16.86
N ARG A 307 -28.37 2.06 -18.18
CA ARG A 307 -28.78 1.02 -19.14
C ARG A 307 -27.59 0.13 -19.52
N ARG A 308 -27.87 -1.13 -19.80
CA ARG A 308 -26.86 -2.10 -20.27
C ARG A 308 -26.16 -1.63 -21.57
N SER A 309 -26.91 -1.01 -22.50
CA SER A 309 -26.34 -0.46 -23.73
C SER A 309 -25.32 0.63 -23.45
N TRP A 310 -25.64 1.53 -22.54
CA TRP A 310 -24.75 2.61 -22.11
C TRP A 310 -23.46 2.06 -21.51
N CYS A 311 -23.54 1.14 -20.54
CA CYS A 311 -22.38 0.54 -19.92
C CYS A 311 -21.43 -0.11 -20.95
N ARG A 312 -22.01 -0.85 -21.91
CA ARG A 312 -21.23 -1.50 -22.97
C ARG A 312 -20.51 -0.48 -23.85
N GLU A 313 -21.18 0.59 -24.22
CA GLU A 313 -20.61 1.64 -25.05
C GLU A 313 -19.52 2.41 -24.30
N ALA A 314 -19.74 2.74 -23.04
CA ALA A 314 -18.75 3.41 -22.18
C ALA A 314 -17.46 2.58 -22.06
N VAL A 315 -17.58 1.27 -21.84
CA VAL A 315 -16.39 0.37 -21.80
C VAL A 315 -15.66 0.32 -23.13
N LYS A 316 -16.37 0.27 -24.26
CA LYS A 316 -15.77 0.28 -25.61
C LYS A 316 -14.97 1.56 -25.86
N ARG A 317 -15.58 2.73 -25.61
CA ARG A 317 -14.93 4.02 -25.79
C ARG A 317 -13.69 4.16 -24.91
N CYS A 318 -13.80 3.73 -23.65
CA CYS A 318 -12.66 3.71 -22.72
C CYS A 318 -11.50 2.83 -23.28
N GLN A 319 -11.81 1.66 -23.84
CA GLN A 319 -10.81 0.78 -24.44
C GLN A 319 -10.17 1.42 -25.69
N THR A 320 -10.95 2.11 -26.52
CA THR A 320 -10.43 2.82 -27.70
C THR A 320 -9.48 3.94 -27.28
N LEU A 321 -9.85 4.72 -26.26
CA LEU A 321 -8.98 5.77 -25.73
C LEU A 321 -7.70 5.23 -25.10
N ASP A 322 -7.78 4.13 -24.34
CA ASP A 322 -6.61 3.45 -23.74
C ASP A 322 -5.62 3.00 -24.82
N HIS A 323 -6.14 2.45 -25.93
CA HIS A 323 -5.30 2.05 -27.06
C HIS A 323 -4.63 3.27 -27.71
N ARG A 324 -5.36 4.36 -27.96
CA ARG A 324 -4.83 5.60 -28.55
C ARG A 324 -3.75 6.20 -27.65
N MET A 325 -4.00 6.37 -26.36
CA MET A 325 -3.03 6.91 -25.40
C MET A 325 -1.72 6.12 -25.30
N LYS A 326 -1.76 4.80 -25.61
CA LYS A 326 -0.58 3.94 -25.60
C LYS A 326 0.16 3.89 -26.93
N SER A 327 -0.50 4.17 -28.04
CA SER A 327 0.06 4.02 -29.40
C SER A 327 0.42 5.34 -30.06
N GLU A 328 -0.28 6.43 -29.76
CA GLU A 328 -0.08 7.73 -30.38
C GLU A 328 0.96 8.55 -29.61
N ARG A 329 2.00 9.01 -30.30
CA ARG A 329 2.99 9.93 -29.72
C ARG A 329 2.45 11.37 -29.76
N ASN A 330 2.75 12.15 -28.71
CA ASN A 330 2.37 13.57 -28.58
C ASN A 330 0.86 13.84 -28.49
N MET A 331 0.08 12.89 -27.96
CA MET A 331 -1.34 13.10 -27.67
C MET A 331 -1.52 14.00 -26.46
N ASP A 332 -2.47 14.94 -26.53
CA ASP A 332 -2.97 15.68 -25.36
C ASP A 332 -3.86 14.75 -24.51
N SER A 333 -3.22 13.97 -23.65
CA SER A 333 -3.89 12.98 -22.83
C SER A 333 -4.90 13.59 -21.84
N GLU A 334 -4.68 14.81 -21.36
CA GLU A 334 -5.63 15.52 -20.50
C GLU A 334 -6.87 15.99 -21.27
N GLY A 335 -6.66 16.59 -22.44
CA GLY A 335 -7.74 16.99 -23.33
C GLY A 335 -8.60 15.81 -23.78
N GLU A 336 -7.98 14.68 -24.07
CA GLU A 336 -8.68 13.44 -24.45
C GLU A 336 -9.52 12.84 -23.28
N LEU A 337 -9.06 12.94 -22.03
CA LEU A 337 -9.88 12.53 -20.88
C LEU A 337 -11.11 13.43 -20.72
N LYS A 338 -10.95 14.75 -20.91
CA LYS A 338 -12.07 15.72 -20.86
C LYS A 338 -13.07 15.43 -21.97
N LEU A 339 -12.57 15.21 -23.21
CA LEU A 339 -13.41 14.84 -24.35
C LEU A 339 -14.14 13.52 -24.10
N PHE A 340 -13.48 12.52 -23.53
CA PHE A 340 -14.09 11.24 -23.20
C PHE A 340 -15.29 11.38 -22.24
N LEU A 341 -15.20 12.23 -21.20
CA LEU A 341 -16.34 12.51 -20.32
C LEU A 341 -17.50 13.15 -21.10
N MET A 342 -17.22 14.09 -21.98
CA MET A 342 -18.26 14.73 -22.85
C MET A 342 -18.89 13.69 -23.79
N GLU A 343 -18.11 12.78 -24.34
CA GLU A 343 -18.62 11.70 -25.19
C GLU A 343 -19.54 10.73 -24.41
N LEU A 344 -19.23 10.44 -23.14
CA LEU A 344 -20.08 9.62 -22.28
C LEU A 344 -21.45 10.28 -22.05
N ALA A 345 -21.51 11.62 -22.00
CA ALA A 345 -22.76 12.37 -21.91
C ALA A 345 -23.66 12.17 -23.15
N GLY A 346 -23.08 12.03 -24.31
CA GLY A 346 -23.79 11.80 -25.58
C GLY A 346 -24.25 10.35 -25.81
N VAL A 347 -23.86 9.39 -24.97
CA VAL A 347 -24.28 7.99 -25.08
C VAL A 347 -25.73 7.83 -24.61
N LYS A 348 -26.63 7.31 -25.46
CA LYS A 348 -28.06 7.09 -25.18
C LYS A 348 -28.34 5.75 -24.50
#